data_11a3bb31d6b66ec1154f0f2498790cc1
#
_entry.id   11a3bb31d6b66ec1154f0f2498790cc1
#
_cell.length_a   1.000
_cell.length_b   1.000
_cell.length_c   1.000
_cell.angle_alpha   90.00
_cell.angle_beta   90.00
_cell.angle_gamma   90.00
#
_symmetry.space_group_name_H-M   'P 1'
#
loop_
_entity.id
_entity.type
_entity.pdbx_description
1 polymer ?
#
loop_
_entity_poly.entity_id
_entity_poly.type
_entity_poly.pdbx_seq_one_letter_code
_entity_poly.pdbx_strand_id
1 'polypeptide(L)'
;MKPISTLLLAIFVTLCTLLGAAARAAELHRDDVLGTSLDLRIDAPADQAMAAERAVLAEIARLDVVLSRWREDSELSRFNASVEPQDLSRDLRTVLGLCEEWRARTEGLFSCCMGALAQRWQQAQESGLLPTREELRVLASAAAAAEVSLDDSRPVARPQAVLFDVDALAKGYIIDRALAAARAAAPAATAISLDIGGDAHYWQSSGAGEAWQVGVADARAPRDNQPALATVALRSQAIASSGHATRGYTVGRRHYSHILDPWSGWPMQFAPSATVVAADATSADALATALSVMPIRSGLELADAMPKVAALILSDTGTAFSSQRWPALLAAEAGQTVVPEQLVMDYEVPRLVSDRYHAPYLALWIAHQDGSPVRQLLVLGERSRYLQDLPQWWRRYGRDDLPAIQGIARPTRMPGRYSVAWDGRDDRGQALPPGPYRVQVEAARQGGGHEFLSVPIDTGQGRGLPTQAQGSSEIGALQISRP
;
A
#
# COMPACT_ATOMS: atom_id res chain seq x y z
N MET A 1 -51.41 -23.60 55.72
CA MET A 1 -50.70 -23.97 54.45
C MET A 1 -50.99 -22.91 53.39
N LYS A 2 -50.05 -22.00 53.16
CA LYS A 2 -50.15 -20.98 52.13
C LYS A 2 -48.94 -21.16 51.21
N PRO A 3 -49.07 -20.99 49.88
CA PRO A 3 -48.03 -21.33 48.91
C PRO A 3 -46.99 -20.23 48.77
N ILE A 4 -45.76 -20.60 48.95
CA ILE A 4 -44.55 -19.86 48.55
C ILE A 4 -44.18 -20.33 47.17
N SER A 5 -44.67 -19.69 46.09
CA SER A 5 -44.32 -20.09 44.74
C SER A 5 -44.61 -19.02 43.66
N THR A 6 -44.45 -17.72 43.99
CA THR A 6 -44.65 -16.67 42.94
C THR A 6 -43.62 -15.56 42.93
N LEU A 7 -42.46 -15.74 43.61
CA LEU A 7 -41.42 -14.70 43.67
C LEU A 7 -40.09 -15.06 42.97
N LEU A 8 -40.00 -16.21 42.29
CA LEU A 8 -38.77 -16.66 41.62
C LEU A 8 -38.81 -16.55 40.07
N LEU A 9 -39.94 -16.11 39.51
CA LEU A 9 -40.06 -16.00 38.04
C LEU A 9 -39.83 -14.58 37.50
N ALA A 10 -39.75 -13.58 38.36
CA ALA A 10 -39.57 -12.18 37.94
C ALA A 10 -38.07 -11.73 37.85
N ILE A 11 -37.13 -12.52 38.39
CA ILE A 11 -35.69 -12.18 38.41
C ILE A 11 -34.94 -12.77 37.21
N PHE A 12 -35.53 -13.74 36.48
CA PHE A 12 -34.86 -14.40 35.36
C PHE A 12 -35.12 -13.74 33.98
N VAL A 13 -36.04 -12.81 33.86
CA VAL A 13 -36.37 -12.10 32.60
C VAL A 13 -35.61 -10.79 32.46
N THR A 14 -35.01 -10.25 33.51
CA THR A 14 -34.29 -8.95 33.45
C THR A 14 -32.77 -9.11 33.31
N LEU A 15 -32.26 -10.34 33.23
CA LEU A 15 -30.81 -10.60 33.09
C LEU A 15 -30.40 -11.05 31.69
N CYS A 16 -31.31 -11.08 30.70
CA CYS A 16 -31.01 -11.47 29.31
C CYS A 16 -30.94 -10.31 28.31
N THR A 17 -30.93 -9.06 28.73
CA THR A 17 -30.81 -7.91 27.81
C THR A 17 -29.53 -7.11 27.93
N LEU A 18 -28.51 -7.65 28.62
CA LEU A 18 -27.16 -7.08 28.68
C LEU A 18 -26.11 -8.01 28.09
N LEU A 19 -26.49 -8.82 27.10
CA LEU A 19 -25.50 -9.28 26.11
C LEU A 19 -25.22 -8.10 25.19
N GLY A 20 -24.26 -7.26 25.59
CA GLY A 20 -23.69 -6.24 24.75
C GLY A 20 -23.36 -6.87 23.40
N ALA A 21 -23.89 -6.30 22.34
CA ALA A 21 -23.47 -6.66 20.98
C ALA A 21 -21.94 -6.59 20.99
N ALA A 22 -21.29 -7.74 20.90
CA ALA A 22 -19.85 -7.81 20.75
C ALA A 22 -19.52 -6.92 19.55
N ALA A 23 -18.73 -5.88 19.78
CA ALA A 23 -18.25 -5.00 18.74
C ALA A 23 -17.55 -5.91 17.71
N ARG A 24 -18.20 -6.12 16.56
CA ARG A 24 -17.64 -6.93 15.49
C ARG A 24 -16.85 -5.97 14.61
N ALA A 25 -15.55 -6.18 14.51
CA ALA A 25 -14.71 -5.43 13.56
C ALA A 25 -15.36 -5.52 12.18
N ALA A 26 -15.66 -4.38 11.58
CA ALA A 26 -15.99 -4.32 10.16
C ALA A 26 -14.67 -4.15 9.40
N GLU A 27 -14.44 -5.04 8.44
CA GLU A 27 -13.28 -5.02 7.55
C GLU A 27 -13.77 -4.81 6.12
N LEU A 28 -13.16 -3.86 5.43
CA LEU A 28 -13.41 -3.54 4.03
C LEU A 28 -12.10 -3.52 3.28
N HIS A 29 -12.04 -4.27 2.20
CA HIS A 29 -11.03 -4.13 1.16
C HIS A 29 -11.66 -3.63 -0.13
N ARG A 30 -10.98 -2.71 -0.82
CA ARG A 30 -11.36 -2.26 -2.17
C ARG A 30 -10.14 -2.10 -3.05
N ASP A 31 -10.22 -2.63 -4.26
CA ASP A 31 -9.31 -2.33 -5.36
C ASP A 31 -9.66 -0.98 -6.00
N ASP A 32 -8.71 -0.43 -6.76
CA ASP A 32 -8.86 0.80 -7.57
C ASP A 32 -9.26 2.05 -6.78
N VAL A 33 -8.75 2.18 -5.57
CA VAL A 33 -8.86 3.40 -4.78
C VAL A 33 -7.59 4.22 -4.96
N LEU A 34 -7.68 5.39 -5.60
CA LEU A 34 -6.53 6.25 -5.93
C LEU A 34 -5.43 5.49 -6.72
N GLY A 35 -5.81 4.55 -7.58
CA GLY A 35 -4.90 3.72 -8.38
C GLY A 35 -4.18 2.62 -7.59
N THR A 36 -4.63 2.30 -6.38
CA THR A 36 -4.11 1.23 -5.52
C THR A 36 -5.25 0.57 -4.73
N SER A 37 -4.97 -0.15 -3.65
CA SER A 37 -5.98 -0.75 -2.76
C SER A 37 -6.27 0.12 -1.54
N LEU A 38 -7.46 -0.04 -0.98
CA LEU A 38 -7.90 0.46 0.32
C LEU A 38 -8.18 -0.70 1.25
N ASP A 39 -7.54 -0.72 2.41
CA ASP A 39 -7.84 -1.59 3.54
C ASP A 39 -8.34 -0.77 4.71
N LEU A 40 -9.54 -1.06 5.18
CA LEU A 40 -10.21 -0.33 6.25
C LEU A 40 -10.72 -1.31 7.31
N ARG A 41 -10.34 -1.10 8.54
CA ARG A 41 -10.89 -1.81 9.70
C ARG A 41 -11.47 -0.83 10.70
N ILE A 42 -12.67 -1.12 11.18
CA ILE A 42 -13.41 -0.28 12.13
C ILE A 42 -13.94 -1.16 13.25
N ASP A 43 -13.45 -0.96 14.46
CA ASP A 43 -13.93 -1.60 15.66
C ASP A 43 -15.00 -0.69 16.32
N ALA A 44 -16.25 -0.88 15.93
CA ALA A 44 -17.41 -0.08 16.37
C ALA A 44 -18.70 -0.92 16.35
N PRO A 45 -19.82 -0.45 16.93
CA PRO A 45 -21.14 -1.02 16.69
C PRO A 45 -21.45 -1.07 15.18
N ALA A 46 -22.14 -2.12 14.74
CA ALA A 46 -22.31 -2.43 13.31
C ALA A 46 -22.94 -1.29 12.48
N ASP A 47 -23.90 -0.57 13.04
CA ASP A 47 -24.53 0.59 12.41
C ASP A 47 -23.55 1.75 12.22
N GLN A 48 -22.71 2.01 13.22
CA GLN A 48 -21.68 3.04 13.16
C GLN A 48 -20.52 2.63 12.25
N ALA A 49 -20.12 1.36 12.25
CA ALA A 49 -19.10 0.85 11.34
C ALA A 49 -19.52 1.02 9.86
N MET A 50 -20.77 0.69 9.53
CA MET A 50 -21.31 0.94 8.19
C MET A 50 -21.42 2.43 7.85
N ALA A 51 -21.73 3.29 8.81
CA ALA A 51 -21.76 4.73 8.61
C ALA A 51 -20.35 5.29 8.34
N ALA A 52 -19.36 4.82 9.12
CA ALA A 52 -17.96 5.21 8.95
C ALA A 52 -17.39 4.73 7.61
N GLU A 53 -17.67 3.49 7.18
CA GLU A 53 -17.29 3.00 5.85
C GLU A 53 -17.79 3.93 4.75
N ARG A 54 -19.09 4.27 4.77
CA ARG A 54 -19.66 5.20 3.79
C ARG A 54 -19.00 6.57 3.83
N ALA A 55 -18.70 7.08 5.02
CA ALA A 55 -18.06 8.39 5.19
C ALA A 55 -16.62 8.39 4.64
N VAL A 56 -15.85 7.32 4.88
CA VAL A 56 -14.50 7.14 4.30
C VAL A 56 -14.55 7.17 2.79
N LEU A 57 -15.41 6.34 2.19
CA LEU A 57 -15.50 6.23 0.73
C LEU A 57 -15.97 7.53 0.08
N ALA A 58 -16.91 8.22 0.70
CA ALA A 58 -17.40 9.52 0.22
C ALA A 58 -16.32 10.60 0.29
N GLU A 59 -15.52 10.64 1.37
CA GLU A 59 -14.47 11.64 1.53
C GLU A 59 -13.31 11.37 0.56
N ILE A 60 -12.90 10.11 0.37
CA ILE A 60 -11.90 9.73 -0.63
C ILE A 60 -12.36 10.15 -2.03
N ALA A 61 -13.59 9.80 -2.43
CA ALA A 61 -14.11 10.16 -3.74
C ALA A 61 -14.21 11.67 -3.94
N ARG A 62 -14.59 12.43 -2.90
CA ARG A 62 -14.64 13.89 -2.92
C ARG A 62 -13.26 14.51 -3.14
N LEU A 63 -12.26 14.00 -2.43
CA LEU A 63 -10.88 14.52 -2.52
C LEU A 63 -10.18 14.09 -3.80
N ASP A 64 -10.51 12.94 -4.37
CA ASP A 64 -10.00 12.51 -5.68
C ASP A 64 -10.41 13.49 -6.78
N VAL A 65 -11.65 14.01 -6.76
CA VAL A 65 -12.10 15.07 -7.69
C VAL A 65 -11.36 16.39 -7.49
N VAL A 66 -10.81 16.64 -6.30
CA VAL A 66 -10.05 17.86 -6.01
C VAL A 66 -8.56 17.70 -6.37
N LEU A 67 -7.93 16.60 -5.96
CA LEU A 67 -6.47 16.50 -5.87
C LEU A 67 -5.83 15.59 -6.95
N SER A 68 -6.60 14.79 -7.67
CA SER A 68 -6.05 13.86 -8.65
C SER A 68 -5.43 14.56 -9.84
N ARG A 69 -4.18 14.23 -10.15
CA ARG A 69 -3.52 14.66 -11.40
C ARG A 69 -3.89 13.79 -12.61
N TRP A 70 -4.52 12.64 -12.36
CA TRP A 70 -4.87 11.67 -13.39
C TRP A 70 -6.27 11.87 -13.96
N ARG A 71 -7.11 12.61 -13.27
CA ARG A 71 -8.45 12.99 -13.72
C ARG A 71 -8.40 14.32 -14.44
N GLU A 72 -8.86 14.36 -15.67
CA GLU A 72 -8.96 15.61 -16.46
C GLU A 72 -9.94 16.62 -15.82
N ASP A 73 -10.99 16.11 -15.16
CA ASP A 73 -12.04 16.89 -14.51
C ASP A 73 -11.73 17.28 -13.06
N SER A 74 -10.55 16.97 -12.53
CA SER A 74 -10.18 17.37 -11.18
C SER A 74 -9.93 18.87 -11.06
N GLU A 75 -10.03 19.41 -9.85
CA GLU A 75 -9.72 20.82 -9.60
C GLU A 75 -8.24 21.12 -9.86
N LEU A 76 -7.33 20.23 -9.42
CA LEU A 76 -5.89 20.35 -9.67
C LEU A 76 -5.58 20.36 -11.19
N SER A 77 -6.22 19.49 -11.98
CA SER A 77 -6.01 19.44 -13.43
C SER A 77 -6.50 20.73 -14.11
N ARG A 78 -7.66 21.26 -13.70
CA ARG A 78 -8.14 22.57 -14.18
C ARG A 78 -7.20 23.70 -13.79
N PHE A 79 -6.70 23.68 -12.54
CA PHE A 79 -5.70 24.67 -12.08
C PHE A 79 -4.42 24.58 -12.90
N ASN A 80 -3.94 23.38 -13.21
CA ASN A 80 -2.78 23.19 -14.08
C ASN A 80 -3.00 23.58 -15.55
N ALA A 81 -4.22 23.54 -16.04
CA ALA A 81 -4.55 23.89 -17.43
C ALA A 81 -4.53 25.39 -17.74
N SER A 82 -4.59 26.25 -16.73
CA SER A 82 -4.64 27.72 -16.91
C SER A 82 -3.62 28.43 -16.03
N VAL A 83 -3.13 29.57 -16.49
CA VAL A 83 -2.30 30.51 -15.72
C VAL A 83 -3.13 31.66 -15.12
N GLU A 84 -4.37 31.80 -15.58
CA GLU A 84 -5.29 32.80 -15.04
C GLU A 84 -5.62 32.51 -13.59
N PRO A 85 -5.79 33.53 -12.75
CA PRO A 85 -6.17 33.37 -11.35
C PRO A 85 -7.49 32.59 -11.21
N GLN A 86 -7.51 31.59 -10.31
CA GLN A 86 -8.67 30.74 -10.06
C GLN A 86 -9.04 30.75 -8.57
N ASP A 87 -10.31 30.66 -8.28
CA ASP A 87 -10.80 30.40 -6.93
C ASP A 87 -10.64 28.91 -6.63
N LEU A 88 -9.74 28.60 -5.71
CA LEU A 88 -9.47 27.24 -5.30
C LEU A 88 -10.28 26.84 -4.08
N SER A 89 -10.69 25.59 -4.02
CA SER A 89 -11.29 25.01 -2.83
C SER A 89 -10.36 25.09 -1.63
N ARG A 90 -10.94 25.01 -0.44
CA ARG A 90 -10.17 24.99 0.81
C ARG A 90 -9.17 23.82 0.82
N ASP A 91 -9.55 22.63 0.32
CA ASP A 91 -8.67 21.47 0.33
C ASP A 91 -7.47 21.66 -0.60
N LEU A 92 -7.66 22.15 -1.82
CA LEU A 92 -6.55 22.40 -2.73
C LEU A 92 -5.61 23.50 -2.20
N ARG A 93 -6.15 24.58 -1.65
CA ARG A 93 -5.33 25.61 -0.98
C ARG A 93 -4.53 25.05 0.18
N THR A 94 -5.16 24.21 1.03
CA THR A 94 -4.48 23.57 2.16
C THR A 94 -3.34 22.68 1.68
N VAL A 95 -3.58 21.83 0.67
CA VAL A 95 -2.57 20.94 0.12
C VAL A 95 -1.41 21.72 -0.51
N LEU A 96 -1.69 22.76 -1.28
CA LEU A 96 -0.63 23.62 -1.84
C LEU A 96 0.16 24.35 -0.73
N GLY A 97 -0.49 24.77 0.34
CA GLY A 97 0.17 25.36 1.51
C GLY A 97 1.10 24.38 2.20
N LEU A 98 0.65 23.14 2.39
CA LEU A 98 1.49 22.06 2.93
C LEU A 98 2.68 21.75 2.00
N CYS A 99 2.47 21.79 0.69
CA CYS A 99 3.56 21.67 -0.28
C CYS A 99 4.66 22.71 -0.09
N GLU A 100 4.27 23.98 0.10
CA GLU A 100 5.23 25.06 0.34
C GLU A 100 5.91 24.93 1.70
N GLU A 101 5.19 24.51 2.73
CA GLU A 101 5.75 24.26 4.05
C GLU A 101 6.82 23.15 4.01
N TRP A 102 6.53 22.03 3.36
CA TRP A 102 7.50 20.94 3.19
C TRP A 102 8.65 21.33 2.28
N ARG A 103 8.40 22.10 1.22
CA ARG A 103 9.47 22.64 0.37
C ARG A 103 10.46 23.49 1.18
N ALA A 104 9.96 24.38 2.02
CA ALA A 104 10.80 25.22 2.88
C ALA A 104 11.58 24.39 3.91
N ARG A 105 10.93 23.41 4.57
CA ARG A 105 11.58 22.54 5.58
C ARG A 105 12.69 21.67 5.02
N THR A 106 12.60 21.30 3.75
CA THR A 106 13.55 20.41 3.06
C THR A 106 14.50 21.15 2.12
N GLU A 107 14.55 22.47 2.19
CA GLU A 107 15.39 23.30 1.33
C GLU A 107 15.18 23.02 -0.17
N GLY A 108 13.93 22.70 -0.56
CA GLY A 108 13.54 22.43 -1.94
C GLY A 108 13.71 20.98 -2.38
N LEU A 109 14.19 20.06 -1.52
CA LEU A 109 14.30 18.62 -1.84
C LEU A 109 12.95 17.92 -1.88
N PHE A 110 11.94 18.44 -1.21
CA PHE A 110 10.54 18.14 -1.45
C PHE A 110 9.90 19.28 -2.25
N SER A 111 9.17 18.97 -3.31
CA SER A 111 8.48 19.97 -4.10
C SER A 111 7.26 19.40 -4.82
N CYS A 112 6.13 20.07 -4.72
CA CYS A 112 4.95 19.79 -5.54
C CYS A 112 4.98 20.51 -6.91
N CYS A 113 6.00 21.29 -7.21
CA CYS A 113 6.16 21.96 -8.51
C CYS A 113 6.79 21.06 -9.59
N MET A 114 6.75 19.74 -9.39
CA MET A 114 7.43 18.75 -10.21
C MET A 114 6.61 18.24 -11.40
N GLY A 115 5.36 18.69 -11.57
CA GLY A 115 4.45 18.13 -12.57
C GLY A 115 4.95 18.24 -14.02
N ALA A 116 5.60 19.33 -14.39
CA ALA A 116 6.19 19.51 -15.73
C ALA A 116 7.35 18.52 -15.98
N LEU A 117 8.16 18.24 -14.96
CA LEU A 117 9.23 17.24 -15.03
C LEU A 117 8.65 15.82 -15.15
N ALA A 118 7.65 15.48 -14.34
CA ALA A 118 6.96 14.20 -14.41
C ALA A 118 6.32 13.98 -15.79
N GLN A 119 5.66 15.00 -16.34
CA GLN A 119 5.07 14.95 -17.68
C GLN A 119 6.14 14.74 -18.75
N ARG A 120 7.30 15.41 -18.65
CA ARG A 120 8.40 15.23 -19.63
C ARG A 120 8.97 13.81 -19.57
N TRP A 121 9.05 13.17 -18.41
CA TRP A 121 9.46 11.77 -18.27
C TRP A 121 8.40 10.79 -18.78
N GLN A 122 7.12 11.10 -18.61
CA GLN A 122 6.04 10.32 -19.23
C GLN A 122 6.11 10.36 -20.76
N GLN A 123 6.32 11.53 -21.36
CA GLN A 123 6.55 11.68 -22.79
C GLN A 123 7.79 10.90 -23.27
N ALA A 124 8.84 10.82 -22.45
CA ALA A 124 10.02 10.02 -22.75
C ALA A 124 9.69 8.51 -22.79
N GLN A 125 8.85 8.03 -21.88
CA GLN A 125 8.37 6.65 -21.90
C GLN A 125 7.54 6.35 -23.15
N GLU A 126 6.66 7.26 -23.55
CA GLU A 126 5.79 7.10 -24.74
C GLU A 126 6.59 7.13 -26.05
N SER A 127 7.54 8.07 -26.16
CA SER A 127 8.35 8.26 -27.38
C SER A 127 9.57 7.34 -27.49
N GLY A 128 10.01 6.75 -26.37
CA GLY A 128 11.27 6.02 -26.29
C GLY A 128 12.52 6.90 -26.31
N LEU A 129 12.37 8.24 -26.26
CA LEU A 129 13.46 9.21 -26.34
C LEU A 129 13.71 9.88 -24.98
N LEU A 130 14.94 9.77 -24.47
CA LEU A 130 15.32 10.42 -23.21
C LEU A 130 15.26 11.95 -23.34
N PRO A 131 14.84 12.67 -22.30
CA PRO A 131 14.95 14.12 -22.24
C PRO A 131 16.42 14.54 -22.21
N THR A 132 16.71 15.69 -22.75
CA THR A 132 18.05 16.27 -22.64
C THR A 132 18.28 16.86 -21.26
N ARG A 133 19.53 16.93 -20.84
CA ARG A 133 19.88 17.56 -19.54
C ARG A 133 19.49 19.04 -19.50
N GLU A 134 19.54 19.73 -20.64
CA GLU A 134 19.18 21.15 -20.74
C GLU A 134 17.66 21.34 -20.55
N GLU A 135 16.82 20.52 -21.21
CA GLU A 135 15.37 20.54 -20.99
C GLU A 135 15.01 20.34 -19.52
N LEU A 136 15.59 19.31 -18.88
CA LEU A 136 15.31 19.02 -17.47
C LEU A 136 15.79 20.15 -16.56
N ARG A 137 16.96 20.74 -16.83
CA ARG A 137 17.50 21.85 -16.05
C ARG A 137 16.60 23.10 -16.10
N VAL A 138 16.07 23.40 -17.28
CA VAL A 138 15.13 24.52 -17.44
C VAL A 138 13.86 24.29 -16.61
N LEU A 139 13.26 23.09 -16.69
CA LEU A 139 12.07 22.75 -15.93
C LEU A 139 12.34 22.74 -14.42
N ALA A 140 13.46 22.16 -13.98
CA ALA A 140 13.86 22.13 -12.57
C ALA A 140 14.09 23.54 -12.01
N SER A 141 14.76 24.41 -12.79
CA SER A 141 14.98 25.81 -12.38
C SER A 141 13.67 26.60 -12.26
N ALA A 142 12.71 26.36 -13.17
CA ALA A 142 11.38 26.96 -13.07
C ALA A 142 10.61 26.46 -11.83
N ALA A 143 10.68 25.17 -11.53
CA ALA A 143 10.07 24.59 -10.34
C ALA A 143 10.68 25.16 -9.04
N ALA A 144 12.01 25.29 -8.99
CA ALA A 144 12.72 25.83 -7.83
C ALA A 144 12.42 27.33 -7.59
N ALA A 145 12.23 28.10 -8.66
CA ALA A 145 11.92 29.53 -8.59
C ALA A 145 10.42 29.83 -8.41
N ALA A 146 9.57 28.79 -8.35
CA ALA A 146 8.13 28.98 -8.26
C ALA A 146 7.74 29.63 -6.92
N GLU A 147 6.95 30.68 -7.01
CA GLU A 147 6.31 31.34 -5.87
C GLU A 147 4.80 31.34 -6.11
N VAL A 148 4.04 30.90 -5.13
CA VAL A 148 2.58 30.86 -5.18
C VAL A 148 2.01 31.60 -3.98
N SER A 149 1.22 32.63 -4.24
CA SER A 149 0.50 33.31 -3.18
C SER A 149 -0.81 32.59 -2.89
N LEU A 150 -0.94 32.10 -1.67
CA LEU A 150 -2.10 31.35 -1.19
C LEU A 150 -2.97 32.18 -0.22
N ASP A 151 -3.03 33.50 -0.42
CA ASP A 151 -3.92 34.36 0.34
C ASP A 151 -5.38 33.95 0.16
N ASP A 152 -6.06 33.61 1.26
CA ASP A 152 -7.44 33.09 1.26
C ASP A 152 -8.45 34.07 0.66
N SER A 153 -8.11 35.37 0.60
CA SER A 153 -8.97 36.42 0.09
C SER A 153 -8.88 36.67 -1.42
N ARG A 154 -7.96 35.95 -2.11
CA ARG A 154 -7.68 36.21 -3.53
C ARG A 154 -7.66 34.94 -4.36
N PRO A 155 -8.07 34.98 -5.64
CA PRO A 155 -7.82 33.93 -6.59
C PRO A 155 -6.31 33.63 -6.71
N VAL A 156 -5.96 32.36 -6.88
CA VAL A 156 -4.58 31.88 -6.98
C VAL A 156 -4.17 31.80 -8.44
N ALA A 157 -3.06 32.39 -8.78
CA ALA A 157 -2.44 32.28 -10.10
C ALA A 157 -1.33 31.21 -10.08
N ARG A 158 -1.31 30.35 -11.07
CA ARG A 158 -0.23 29.38 -11.27
C ARG A 158 0.94 30.04 -12.02
N PRO A 159 2.20 29.87 -11.59
CA PRO A 159 3.36 30.30 -12.38
C PRO A 159 3.38 29.61 -13.75
N GLN A 160 3.68 30.35 -14.81
CA GLN A 160 3.50 29.91 -16.22
C GLN A 160 4.23 28.60 -16.55
N ALA A 161 5.45 28.42 -16.07
CA ALA A 161 6.29 27.26 -16.39
C ALA A 161 6.15 26.09 -15.41
N VAL A 162 5.20 26.18 -14.46
CA VAL A 162 5.04 25.21 -13.37
C VAL A 162 3.73 24.45 -13.51
N LEU A 163 3.79 23.13 -13.40
CA LEU A 163 2.64 22.26 -13.16
C LEU A 163 2.76 21.65 -11.76
N PHE A 164 1.67 21.66 -11.02
CA PHE A 164 1.63 21.06 -9.69
C PHE A 164 1.37 19.55 -9.79
N ASP A 165 2.13 18.83 -9.00
CA ASP A 165 1.96 17.40 -8.74
C ASP A 165 1.98 17.20 -7.22
N VAL A 166 0.83 16.90 -6.65
CA VAL A 166 0.66 16.81 -5.20
C VAL A 166 0.71 15.37 -4.69
N ASP A 167 0.95 14.38 -5.57
CA ASP A 167 0.95 12.95 -5.23
C ASP A 167 1.91 12.62 -4.07
N ALA A 168 2.94 13.44 -3.86
CA ALA A 168 3.95 13.28 -2.80
C ALA A 168 3.44 13.47 -1.36
N LEU A 169 2.22 14.01 -1.16
CA LEU A 169 1.58 14.15 0.15
C LEU A 169 0.05 14.04 0.11
N ALA A 170 -0.54 14.08 -1.10
CA ALA A 170 -2.00 14.09 -1.23
C ALA A 170 -2.65 12.80 -0.72
N LYS A 171 -1.97 11.66 -0.87
CA LYS A 171 -2.45 10.39 -0.36
C LYS A 171 -2.55 10.41 1.17
N GLY A 172 -1.50 10.89 1.85
CA GLY A 172 -1.51 11.09 3.30
C GLY A 172 -2.61 12.05 3.76
N TYR A 173 -2.79 13.17 3.04
CA TYR A 173 -3.88 14.11 3.32
C TYR A 173 -5.26 13.47 3.19
N ILE A 174 -5.49 12.70 2.14
CA ILE A 174 -6.75 11.98 1.92
C ILE A 174 -7.00 10.97 3.06
N ILE A 175 -5.97 10.22 3.47
CA ILE A 175 -6.04 9.26 4.59
C ILE A 175 -6.46 9.98 5.89
N ASP A 176 -5.84 11.10 6.22
CA ASP A 176 -6.15 11.86 7.43
C ASP A 176 -7.58 12.39 7.42
N ARG A 177 -8.04 12.93 6.28
CA ARG A 177 -9.40 13.44 6.12
C ARG A 177 -10.45 12.33 6.19
N ALA A 178 -10.17 11.20 5.54
CA ALA A 178 -11.05 10.03 5.56
C ALA A 178 -11.16 9.40 6.96
N LEU A 179 -10.03 9.30 7.69
CA LEU A 179 -10.03 8.85 9.08
C LEU A 179 -10.84 9.80 9.99
N ALA A 180 -10.70 11.12 9.80
CA ALA A 180 -11.49 12.09 10.54
C ALA A 180 -13.00 11.94 10.26
N ALA A 181 -13.39 11.69 9.00
CA ALA A 181 -14.76 11.42 8.62
C ALA A 181 -15.29 10.11 9.24
N ALA A 182 -14.47 9.04 9.25
CA ALA A 182 -14.82 7.79 9.91
C ALA A 182 -15.09 7.97 11.40
N ARG A 183 -14.20 8.69 12.11
CA ARG A 183 -14.35 8.96 13.55
C ARG A 183 -15.59 9.79 13.86
N ALA A 184 -15.92 10.76 13.02
CA ALA A 184 -17.13 11.57 13.18
C ALA A 184 -18.41 10.72 12.98
N ALA A 185 -18.38 9.77 12.05
CA ALA A 185 -19.51 8.88 11.76
C ALA A 185 -19.64 7.70 12.73
N ALA A 186 -18.57 7.35 13.46
CA ALA A 186 -18.55 6.28 14.47
C ALA A 186 -17.96 6.76 15.80
N PRO A 187 -18.69 7.60 16.57
CA PRO A 187 -18.20 8.15 17.83
C PRO A 187 -17.96 7.09 18.92
N ALA A 188 -18.57 5.91 18.83
CA ALA A 188 -18.34 4.79 19.72
C ALA A 188 -17.23 3.83 19.23
N ALA A 189 -16.52 4.16 18.14
CA ALA A 189 -15.40 3.35 17.69
C ALA A 189 -14.29 3.31 18.74
N THR A 190 -13.70 2.14 18.91
CA THR A 190 -12.56 1.92 19.81
C THR A 190 -11.24 1.89 19.04
N ALA A 191 -11.26 1.47 17.77
CA ALA A 191 -10.09 1.48 16.90
C ALA A 191 -10.51 1.61 15.42
N ILE A 192 -9.67 2.27 14.62
CA ILE A 192 -9.83 2.40 13.17
C ILE A 192 -8.43 2.32 12.56
N SER A 193 -8.26 1.48 11.53
CA SER A 193 -7.10 1.53 10.63
C SER A 193 -7.57 1.79 9.21
N LEU A 194 -6.87 2.67 8.53
CA LEU A 194 -7.09 3.03 7.14
C LEU A 194 -5.76 3.00 6.40
N ASP A 195 -5.61 2.08 5.45
CA ASP A 195 -4.44 1.90 4.60
C ASP A 195 -4.82 2.12 3.15
N ILE A 196 -4.08 2.94 2.43
CA ILE A 196 -4.20 3.14 0.99
C ILE A 196 -2.84 2.88 0.35
N GLY A 197 -2.68 1.68 -0.19
CA GLY A 197 -1.49 1.28 -0.94
C GLY A 197 -0.20 1.26 -0.12
N GLY A 198 -0.30 0.92 1.16
CA GLY A 198 0.82 0.79 2.09
C GLY A 198 1.13 2.06 2.90
N ASP A 199 0.42 3.17 2.66
CA ASP A 199 0.42 4.30 3.59
C ASP A 199 -0.83 4.23 4.46
N ALA A 200 -0.66 4.29 5.77
CA ALA A 200 -1.74 4.01 6.70
C ALA A 200 -1.78 4.98 7.88
N HIS A 201 -3.00 5.18 8.40
CA HIS A 201 -3.21 5.86 9.67
C HIS A 201 -4.00 4.96 10.60
N TYR A 202 -3.42 4.67 11.75
CA TYR A 202 -3.99 3.88 12.84
C TYR A 202 -4.49 4.82 13.92
N TRP A 203 -5.71 4.62 14.36
CA TRP A 203 -6.28 5.34 15.49
C TRP A 203 -6.87 4.37 16.51
N GLN A 204 -6.66 4.67 17.80
CA GLN A 204 -7.25 3.95 18.91
C GLN A 204 -7.74 4.93 19.98
N SER A 205 -8.87 4.62 20.60
CA SER A 205 -9.33 5.35 21.81
C SER A 205 -8.40 5.08 22.98
N SER A 206 -8.34 6.00 23.95
CA SER A 206 -7.53 5.83 25.16
C SER A 206 -7.93 4.57 25.91
N GLY A 207 -6.97 3.69 26.17
CA GLY A 207 -7.18 2.42 26.86
C GLY A 207 -7.67 1.25 25.99
N ALA A 208 -7.85 1.44 24.69
CA ALA A 208 -8.22 0.36 23.77
C ALA A 208 -7.02 -0.55 23.46
N GLY A 209 -7.21 -1.84 23.60
CA GLY A 209 -6.46 -2.96 23.05
C GLY A 209 -4.93 -2.90 23.03
N GLU A 210 -4.36 -3.83 22.29
CA GLU A 210 -2.93 -3.88 21.97
C GLU A 210 -2.58 -2.91 20.84
N ALA A 211 -1.29 -2.60 20.67
CA ALA A 211 -0.81 -1.80 19.55
C ALA A 211 -0.94 -2.57 18.22
N TRP A 212 -1.21 -1.87 17.16
CA TRP A 212 -1.21 -2.42 15.81
C TRP A 212 0.20 -2.88 15.45
N GLN A 213 0.34 -4.15 15.00
CA GLN A 213 1.59 -4.70 14.52
C GLN A 213 1.69 -4.47 13.02
N VAL A 214 2.60 -3.61 12.60
CA VAL A 214 2.71 -3.16 11.20
C VAL A 214 4.05 -3.60 10.63
N GLY A 215 4.01 -4.41 9.57
CA GLY A 215 5.20 -4.86 8.87
C GLY A 215 5.75 -3.79 7.92
N VAL A 216 7.04 -3.54 8.00
CA VAL A 216 7.78 -2.69 7.05
C VAL A 216 8.38 -3.57 5.96
N ALA A 217 8.00 -3.35 4.71
CA ALA A 217 8.47 -4.15 3.58
C ALA A 217 9.96 -3.86 3.25
N ASP A 218 10.68 -4.89 2.80
CA ASP A 218 12.00 -4.72 2.20
C ASP A 218 11.88 -4.31 0.73
N ALA A 219 12.12 -3.04 0.42
CA ALA A 219 11.99 -2.51 -0.92
C ALA A 219 13.02 -3.06 -1.93
N ARG A 220 14.10 -3.73 -1.49
CA ARG A 220 15.14 -4.30 -2.37
C ARG A 220 14.70 -5.59 -3.05
N ALA A 221 13.86 -6.34 -2.39
CA ALA A 221 13.34 -7.58 -2.91
C ALA A 221 11.83 -7.64 -2.65
N PRO A 222 11.03 -6.87 -3.39
CA PRO A 222 9.59 -6.77 -3.19
C PRO A 222 8.92 -8.07 -3.62
N ARG A 223 8.89 -9.05 -2.72
CA ARG A 223 8.17 -10.30 -2.91
C ARG A 223 6.88 -10.27 -2.12
N ASP A 224 5.82 -10.83 -2.70
CA ASP A 224 4.49 -10.77 -2.10
C ASP A 224 4.38 -11.54 -0.77
N ASN A 225 5.25 -12.50 -0.54
CA ASN A 225 5.30 -13.28 0.70
C ASN A 225 6.59 -13.09 1.51
N GLN A 226 7.37 -12.05 1.23
CA GLN A 226 8.60 -11.80 1.98
C GLN A 226 8.28 -11.41 3.42
N PRO A 227 9.04 -11.91 4.40
CA PRO A 227 8.98 -11.39 5.76
C PRO A 227 9.22 -9.89 5.81
N ALA A 228 8.53 -9.21 6.71
CA ALA A 228 8.78 -7.81 6.94
C ALA A 228 10.24 -7.58 7.36
N LEU A 229 10.85 -6.48 6.86
CA LEU A 229 12.19 -6.04 7.29
C LEU A 229 12.21 -5.71 8.78
N ALA A 230 11.11 -5.15 9.27
CA ALA A 230 10.89 -4.83 10.67
C ALA A 230 9.38 -4.85 10.95
N THR A 231 9.00 -5.11 12.19
CA THR A 231 7.62 -4.92 12.66
C THR A 231 7.60 -3.80 13.69
N VAL A 232 6.73 -2.82 13.49
CA VAL A 232 6.54 -1.70 14.41
C VAL A 232 5.19 -1.77 15.10
N ALA A 233 5.14 -1.37 16.37
CA ALA A 233 3.95 -1.32 17.18
C ALA A 233 3.38 0.10 17.22
N LEU A 234 2.26 0.33 16.55
CA LEU A 234 1.62 1.64 16.41
C LEU A 234 0.29 1.70 17.17
N ARG A 235 -0.08 2.88 17.67
CA ARG A 235 -1.37 3.09 18.32
C ARG A 235 -2.21 4.14 17.59
N SER A 236 -1.93 5.41 17.82
CA SER A 236 -2.58 6.54 17.13
C SER A 236 -1.51 7.30 16.36
N GLN A 237 -1.04 6.70 15.30
CA GLN A 237 0.08 7.16 14.47
C GLN A 237 -0.13 6.71 13.03
N ALA A 238 0.48 7.43 12.13
CA ALA A 238 0.52 7.08 10.71
C ALA A 238 1.89 6.53 10.32
N ILE A 239 1.91 5.74 9.27
CA ILE A 239 3.11 5.22 8.62
C ILE A 239 2.99 5.40 7.12
N ALA A 240 4.06 5.80 6.47
CA ALA A 240 4.17 5.86 5.02
C ALA A 240 5.54 5.39 4.56
N SER A 241 5.59 4.80 3.36
CA SER A 241 6.85 4.35 2.77
C SER A 241 6.97 4.86 1.33
N SER A 242 8.11 5.47 1.04
CA SER A 242 8.50 5.90 -0.30
C SER A 242 9.73 5.14 -0.78
N GLY A 243 9.75 4.75 -2.05
CA GLY A 243 10.88 4.03 -2.65
C GLY A 243 10.69 3.83 -4.16
N HIS A 244 11.78 3.53 -4.87
CA HIS A 244 11.80 3.49 -6.34
C HIS A 244 11.58 2.08 -6.93
N ALA A 245 11.44 1.05 -6.11
CA ALA A 245 11.53 -0.34 -6.58
C ALA A 245 10.40 -0.75 -7.54
N THR A 246 9.21 -0.18 -7.42
CA THR A 246 8.01 -0.65 -8.15
C THR A 246 7.38 0.38 -9.10
N ARG A 247 7.66 1.67 -8.93
CA ARG A 247 7.08 2.75 -9.74
C ARG A 247 8.16 3.49 -10.50
N GLY A 248 7.89 3.88 -11.76
CA GLY A 248 8.83 4.64 -12.56
C GLY A 248 8.49 4.67 -14.04
N TYR A 249 9.44 5.14 -14.82
CA TYR A 249 9.35 5.29 -16.27
C TYR A 249 10.22 4.27 -16.96
N THR A 250 9.70 3.60 -17.99
CA THR A 250 10.50 2.69 -18.82
C THR A 250 10.76 3.36 -20.16
N VAL A 251 12.01 3.75 -20.41
CA VAL A 251 12.42 4.35 -21.68
C VAL A 251 13.38 3.41 -22.39
N GLY A 252 12.95 2.89 -23.54
CA GLY A 252 13.65 1.83 -24.24
C GLY A 252 13.69 0.54 -23.40
N ARG A 253 14.90 0.11 -23.00
CA ARG A 253 15.10 -1.10 -22.17
C ARG A 253 15.46 -0.77 -20.72
N ARG A 254 15.48 0.49 -20.34
CA ARG A 254 15.93 0.93 -19.02
C ARG A 254 14.77 1.49 -18.20
N HIS A 255 14.70 1.03 -16.95
CA HIS A 255 13.77 1.57 -15.97
C HIS A 255 14.43 2.75 -15.23
N TYR A 256 13.63 3.79 -14.98
CA TYR A 256 14.00 5.01 -14.26
C TYR A 256 13.01 5.23 -13.11
N SER A 257 13.50 5.66 -11.96
CA SER A 257 12.68 5.98 -10.81
C SER A 257 11.63 7.05 -11.13
N HIS A 258 10.45 6.97 -10.50
CA HIS A 258 9.50 8.09 -10.50
C HIS A 258 9.90 9.21 -9.55
N ILE A 259 10.82 8.93 -8.61
CA ILE A 259 11.36 9.93 -7.70
C ILE A 259 12.43 10.71 -8.46
N LEU A 260 12.16 12.01 -8.67
CA LEU A 260 13.03 12.91 -9.41
C LEU A 260 13.82 13.78 -8.45
N ASP A 261 15.08 14.03 -8.76
CA ASP A 261 15.87 15.07 -8.10
C ASP A 261 15.34 16.46 -8.50
N PRO A 262 14.85 17.28 -7.56
CA PRO A 262 14.25 18.58 -7.88
C PRO A 262 15.22 19.57 -8.52
N TRP A 263 16.52 19.40 -8.35
CA TRP A 263 17.52 20.34 -8.87
C TRP A 263 17.95 20.02 -10.30
N SER A 264 18.05 18.74 -10.63
CA SER A 264 18.47 18.30 -11.97
C SER A 264 17.32 17.83 -12.84
N GLY A 265 16.16 17.52 -12.28
CA GLY A 265 15.04 16.87 -12.95
C GLY A 265 15.32 15.43 -13.37
N TRP A 266 16.48 14.87 -12.98
CA TRP A 266 16.84 13.51 -13.33
C TRP A 266 16.27 12.52 -12.28
N PRO A 267 15.84 11.31 -12.68
CA PRO A 267 15.43 10.28 -11.73
C PRO A 267 16.54 9.91 -10.78
N MET A 268 16.22 9.79 -9.50
CA MET A 268 17.15 9.32 -8.49
C MET A 268 17.65 7.92 -8.86
N GLN A 269 18.98 7.77 -8.94
CA GLN A 269 19.63 6.49 -9.24
C GLN A 269 19.86 5.65 -7.99
N PHE A 270 19.96 6.31 -6.87
CA PHE A 270 20.25 5.76 -5.53
C PHE A 270 19.15 6.22 -4.56
N ALA A 271 17.88 6.09 -4.99
CA ALA A 271 16.80 6.45 -4.09
C ALA A 271 16.71 5.40 -2.97
N PRO A 272 17.07 5.76 -1.74
CA PRO A 272 16.81 4.86 -0.62
C PRO A 272 15.31 4.65 -0.47
N SER A 273 14.94 3.52 0.11
CA SER A 273 13.58 3.36 0.61
C SER A 273 13.49 4.05 1.97
N ALA A 274 12.51 4.90 2.16
CA ALA A 274 12.28 5.59 3.42
C ALA A 274 10.91 5.23 3.97
N THR A 275 10.87 4.73 5.20
CA THR A 275 9.64 4.49 5.96
C THR A 275 9.59 5.47 7.12
N VAL A 276 8.50 6.20 7.24
CA VAL A 276 8.29 7.23 8.26
C VAL A 276 7.05 6.93 9.08
N VAL A 277 7.19 7.02 10.40
CA VAL A 277 6.07 7.05 11.35
C VAL A 277 5.93 8.46 11.87
N ALA A 278 4.72 9.01 11.82
CA ALA A 278 4.40 10.36 12.29
C ALA A 278 3.04 10.40 13.00
N ALA A 279 2.65 11.57 13.51
CA ALA A 279 1.35 11.74 14.16
C ALA A 279 0.17 11.70 13.16
N ASP A 280 0.42 12.05 11.90
CA ASP A 280 -0.55 12.10 10.81
C ASP A 280 0.05 11.55 9.51
N ALA A 281 -0.81 11.09 8.61
CA ALA A 281 -0.39 10.46 7.36
C ALA A 281 0.16 11.47 6.36
N THR A 282 -0.30 12.70 6.37
CA THR A 282 0.22 13.80 5.53
C THR A 282 1.70 14.03 5.78
N SER A 283 2.08 14.15 7.06
CA SER A 283 3.48 14.33 7.47
C SER A 283 4.32 13.09 7.17
N ALA A 284 3.78 11.88 7.38
CA ALA A 284 4.48 10.64 7.10
C ALA A 284 4.80 10.50 5.61
N ASP A 285 3.83 10.73 4.72
CA ASP A 285 3.93 10.64 3.26
C ASP A 285 4.92 11.68 2.70
N ALA A 286 4.75 12.94 3.09
CA ALA A 286 5.63 14.03 2.66
C ALA A 286 7.09 13.80 3.07
N LEU A 287 7.31 13.40 4.33
CA LEU A 287 8.66 13.16 4.83
C LEU A 287 9.28 11.89 4.22
N ALA A 288 8.52 10.81 4.03
CA ALA A 288 9.01 9.61 3.35
C ALA A 288 9.50 9.94 1.93
N THR A 289 8.75 10.76 1.19
CA THR A 289 9.15 11.25 -0.13
C THR A 289 10.42 12.11 -0.04
N ALA A 290 10.49 13.05 0.89
CA ALA A 290 11.68 13.89 1.08
C ALA A 290 12.93 13.07 1.40
N LEU A 291 12.82 12.10 2.32
CA LEU A 291 13.92 11.23 2.74
C LEU A 291 14.44 10.32 1.62
N SER A 292 13.63 10.06 0.60
CA SER A 292 14.05 9.30 -0.59
C SER A 292 14.92 10.13 -1.56
N VAL A 293 15.03 11.44 -1.33
CA VAL A 293 15.85 12.37 -2.14
C VAL A 293 17.01 12.95 -1.33
N MET A 294 16.80 13.17 -0.03
CA MET A 294 17.78 13.78 0.86
C MET A 294 19.01 12.87 1.09
N PRO A 295 20.21 13.47 1.36
CA PRO A 295 21.31 12.73 1.97
C PRO A 295 20.84 12.09 3.28
N ILE A 296 21.14 10.79 3.47
CA ILE A 296 20.62 9.98 4.60
C ILE A 296 20.82 10.68 5.94
N ARG A 297 22.02 11.23 6.18
CA ARG A 297 22.33 11.92 7.43
C ARG A 297 21.43 13.13 7.67
N SER A 298 21.34 14.02 6.70
CA SER A 298 20.49 15.23 6.80
C SER A 298 19.01 14.89 6.96
N GLY A 299 18.56 13.83 6.27
CA GLY A 299 17.20 13.32 6.41
C GLY A 299 16.90 12.81 7.83
N LEU A 300 17.83 12.06 8.43
CA LEU A 300 17.67 11.58 9.81
C LEU A 300 17.73 12.73 10.84
N GLU A 301 18.60 13.72 10.63
CA GLU A 301 18.67 14.94 11.45
C GLU A 301 17.33 15.71 11.39
N LEU A 302 16.72 15.82 10.21
CA LEU A 302 15.40 16.42 10.06
C LEU A 302 14.33 15.63 10.80
N ALA A 303 14.29 14.30 10.65
CA ALA A 303 13.35 13.42 11.35
C ALA A 303 13.49 13.51 12.88
N ASP A 304 14.73 13.59 13.39
CA ASP A 304 15.01 13.70 14.82
C ASP A 304 14.62 15.07 15.39
N ALA A 305 14.68 16.13 14.59
CA ALA A 305 14.24 17.46 14.97
C ALA A 305 12.70 17.59 15.07
N MET A 306 11.96 16.70 14.40
CA MET A 306 10.50 16.73 14.42
C MET A 306 9.94 15.92 15.58
N PRO A 307 9.01 16.47 16.41
CA PRO A 307 8.42 15.73 17.52
C PRO A 307 7.53 14.59 17.01
N LYS A 308 7.58 13.42 17.68
CA LYS A 308 6.78 12.22 17.35
C LYS A 308 7.03 11.63 15.97
N VAL A 309 8.13 11.99 15.32
CA VAL A 309 8.55 11.40 14.06
C VAL A 309 9.64 10.36 14.31
N ALA A 310 9.53 9.22 13.62
CA ALA A 310 10.56 8.20 13.54
C ALA A 310 10.72 7.78 12.07
N ALA A 311 11.96 7.53 11.65
CA ALA A 311 12.27 7.17 10.27
C ALA A 311 13.24 5.99 10.20
N LEU A 312 13.02 5.14 9.20
CA LEU A 312 13.95 4.09 8.76
C LEU A 312 14.29 4.34 7.30
N ILE A 313 15.57 4.43 6.97
CA ILE A 313 16.07 4.59 5.61
C ILE A 313 16.88 3.36 5.26
N LEU A 314 16.54 2.71 4.15
CA LEU A 314 17.26 1.57 3.62
C LEU A 314 18.01 2.01 2.37
N SER A 315 19.35 1.98 2.42
CA SER A 315 20.17 2.31 1.25
C SER A 315 19.99 1.29 0.12
N ASP A 316 20.46 1.62 -1.06
CA ASP A 316 20.56 0.73 -2.23
C ASP A 316 21.40 -0.54 -1.95
N THR A 317 22.41 -0.42 -1.10
CA THR A 317 23.24 -1.56 -0.64
C THR A 317 22.58 -2.40 0.45
N GLY A 318 21.43 -1.96 0.98
CA GLY A 318 20.67 -2.66 2.01
C GLY A 318 21.07 -2.32 3.44
N THR A 319 21.91 -1.31 3.64
CA THR A 319 22.22 -0.84 4.99
C THR A 319 21.05 -0.03 5.53
N ALA A 320 20.56 -0.41 6.71
CA ALA A 320 19.49 0.27 7.40
C ALA A 320 20.04 1.38 8.29
N PHE A 321 19.45 2.56 8.18
CA PHE A 321 19.75 3.73 9.01
C PHE A 321 18.44 4.19 9.66
N SER A 322 18.47 4.48 10.96
CA SER A 322 17.24 4.88 11.66
C SER A 322 17.45 6.16 12.47
N SER A 323 16.36 6.92 12.61
CA SER A 323 16.29 8.03 13.54
C SER A 323 16.29 7.53 15.01
N GLN A 324 16.55 8.42 15.95
CA GLN A 324 16.68 8.09 17.38
C GLN A 324 15.42 7.46 17.98
N ARG A 325 14.24 7.79 17.47
CA ARG A 325 12.95 7.27 17.98
C ARG A 325 12.52 5.94 17.37
N TRP A 326 13.10 5.54 16.25
CA TRP A 326 12.71 4.32 15.55
C TRP A 326 12.82 3.05 16.41
N PRO A 327 13.93 2.81 17.16
CA PRO A 327 14.06 1.60 17.97
C PRO A 327 12.95 1.41 19.02
N ALA A 328 12.35 2.50 19.51
CA ALA A 328 11.27 2.45 20.48
C ALA A 328 9.93 1.98 19.88
N LEU A 329 9.79 1.96 18.55
CA LEU A 329 8.62 1.47 17.85
C LEU A 329 8.72 -0.02 17.51
N LEU A 330 9.92 -0.59 17.54
CA LEU A 330 10.09 -2.00 17.18
C LEU A 330 9.28 -2.89 18.11
N ALA A 331 8.44 -3.74 17.53
CA ALA A 331 7.80 -4.80 18.28
C ALA A 331 8.85 -5.76 18.82
N ALA A 332 8.62 -6.32 20.01
CA ALA A 332 9.50 -7.37 20.52
C ALA A 332 9.54 -8.51 19.49
N GLU A 333 10.70 -8.81 18.98
CA GLU A 333 10.88 -9.86 17.97
C GLU A 333 10.37 -11.20 18.54
N ALA A 334 9.29 -11.73 18.01
CA ALA A 334 9.09 -13.16 17.97
C ALA A 334 10.18 -13.67 17.01
N GLY A 335 11.24 -14.28 17.54
CA GLY A 335 12.47 -14.63 16.82
C GLY A 335 12.20 -15.25 15.45
N GLN A 336 12.20 -14.45 14.43
CA GLN A 336 12.16 -14.90 13.04
C GLN A 336 13.57 -15.28 12.63
N THR A 337 13.85 -16.58 12.67
CA THR A 337 15.01 -17.13 11.99
C THR A 337 14.82 -16.90 10.51
N VAL A 338 15.63 -16.06 9.90
CA VAL A 338 15.67 -15.91 8.43
C VAL A 338 16.04 -17.28 7.84
N VAL A 339 15.06 -17.95 7.27
CA VAL A 339 15.26 -19.22 6.57
C VAL A 339 15.65 -18.90 5.13
N PRO A 340 16.77 -19.41 4.62
CA PRO A 340 17.18 -19.17 3.24
C PRO A 340 16.07 -19.63 2.26
N GLU A 341 15.78 -18.82 1.26
CA GLU A 341 14.86 -19.17 0.19
C GLU A 341 15.43 -20.32 -0.63
N GLN A 342 14.58 -21.30 -0.95
CA GLN A 342 14.97 -22.41 -1.82
C GLN A 342 14.54 -22.19 -3.26
N LEU A 343 13.37 -21.58 -3.48
CA LEU A 343 12.84 -21.29 -4.81
C LEU A 343 12.20 -19.92 -4.86
N VAL A 344 12.30 -19.31 -6.02
CA VAL A 344 11.61 -18.06 -6.37
C VAL A 344 10.69 -18.33 -7.55
N MET A 345 9.44 -17.91 -7.45
CA MET A 345 8.44 -17.95 -8.48
C MET A 345 8.08 -16.52 -8.90
N ASP A 346 8.54 -16.13 -10.09
CA ASP A 346 8.12 -14.89 -10.73
C ASP A 346 6.87 -15.16 -11.54
N TYR A 347 5.77 -14.48 -11.25
CA TYR A 347 4.49 -14.65 -11.90
C TYR A 347 3.99 -13.34 -12.50
N GLU A 348 3.21 -13.43 -13.55
CA GLU A 348 2.67 -12.29 -14.26
C GLU A 348 1.14 -12.27 -14.19
N VAL A 349 0.59 -11.13 -13.74
CA VAL A 349 -0.82 -10.78 -13.92
C VAL A 349 -0.95 -10.10 -15.28
N PRO A 350 -1.62 -10.72 -16.28
CA PRO A 350 -1.65 -10.19 -17.62
C PRO A 350 -2.57 -8.97 -17.75
N ARG A 351 -2.19 -8.06 -18.65
CA ARG A 351 -3.07 -6.96 -19.05
C ARG A 351 -4.07 -7.46 -20.07
N LEU A 352 -5.31 -7.60 -19.67
CA LEU A 352 -6.40 -8.02 -20.56
C LEU A 352 -7.23 -6.80 -20.99
N VAL A 353 -7.63 -6.80 -22.25
CA VAL A 353 -8.49 -5.74 -22.81
C VAL A 353 -9.93 -6.03 -22.38
N SER A 354 -10.51 -5.14 -21.58
CA SER A 354 -11.92 -5.20 -21.19
C SER A 354 -12.44 -3.78 -20.95
N ASP A 355 -13.72 -3.55 -21.14
CA ASP A 355 -14.36 -2.24 -20.91
C ASP A 355 -14.23 -1.77 -19.46
N ARG A 356 -14.16 -2.73 -18.52
CA ARG A 356 -13.93 -2.49 -17.12
C ARG A 356 -12.98 -3.56 -16.59
N TYR A 357 -11.75 -3.16 -16.31
CA TYR A 357 -10.76 -4.08 -15.77
C TYR A 357 -11.08 -4.41 -14.30
N HIS A 358 -11.10 -5.70 -13.99
CA HIS A 358 -11.12 -6.22 -12.62
C HIS A 358 -9.84 -7.04 -12.41
N ALA A 359 -9.10 -6.75 -11.35
CA ALA A 359 -7.91 -7.52 -11.00
C ALA A 359 -8.31 -8.97 -10.65
N PRO A 360 -7.53 -9.99 -11.07
CA PRO A 360 -7.86 -11.38 -10.80
C PRO A 360 -7.65 -11.73 -9.32
N TYR A 361 -8.50 -12.59 -8.78
CA TYR A 361 -8.19 -13.39 -7.60
C TYR A 361 -7.16 -14.42 -8.00
N LEU A 362 -6.14 -14.64 -7.16
CA LEU A 362 -5.05 -15.55 -7.49
C LEU A 362 -4.59 -16.30 -6.23
N ALA A 363 -4.37 -17.59 -6.35
CA ALA A 363 -3.70 -18.38 -5.32
C ALA A 363 -2.48 -19.09 -5.90
N LEU A 364 -1.37 -19.12 -5.13
CA LEU A 364 -0.14 -19.80 -5.47
C LEU A 364 0.31 -20.65 -4.28
N TRP A 365 0.55 -21.94 -4.54
CA TRP A 365 0.93 -22.87 -3.49
C TRP A 365 1.85 -23.99 -4.02
N ILE A 366 2.52 -24.67 -3.09
CA ILE A 366 3.27 -25.89 -3.35
C ILE A 366 2.39 -27.09 -3.04
N ALA A 367 2.46 -28.12 -3.87
CA ALA A 367 1.76 -29.36 -3.70
C ALA A 367 2.70 -30.57 -3.89
N HIS A 368 2.34 -31.72 -3.32
CA HIS A 368 2.94 -33.00 -3.68
C HIS A 368 2.60 -33.39 -5.12
N GLN A 369 3.24 -34.47 -5.64
CA GLN A 369 2.98 -34.96 -7.00
C GLN A 369 1.51 -35.40 -7.22
N ASP A 370 0.85 -35.88 -6.19
CA ASP A 370 -0.57 -36.25 -6.20
C ASP A 370 -1.54 -35.08 -6.09
N GLY A 371 -1.01 -33.85 -5.95
CA GLY A 371 -1.78 -32.61 -5.82
C GLY A 371 -2.25 -32.31 -4.39
N SER A 372 -1.87 -33.11 -3.38
CA SER A 372 -2.14 -32.75 -1.98
C SER A 372 -1.37 -31.50 -1.56
N PRO A 373 -1.98 -30.60 -0.75
CA PRO A 373 -1.36 -29.32 -0.38
C PRO A 373 -0.14 -29.53 0.51
N VAL A 374 0.86 -28.66 0.33
CA VAL A 374 2.11 -28.63 1.09
C VAL A 374 2.29 -27.29 1.78
N ARG A 375 2.30 -26.21 1.00
CA ARG A 375 2.54 -24.86 1.48
C ARG A 375 1.75 -23.85 0.68
N GLN A 376 0.89 -23.09 1.33
CA GLN A 376 0.27 -21.93 0.75
C GLN A 376 1.27 -20.75 0.76
N LEU A 377 1.55 -20.17 -0.40
CA LEU A 377 2.52 -19.09 -0.55
C LEU A 377 1.88 -17.72 -0.72
N LEU A 378 0.76 -17.67 -1.46
CA LEU A 378 0.07 -16.43 -1.78
C LEU A 378 -1.42 -16.68 -2.00
N VAL A 379 -2.25 -15.77 -1.49
CA VAL A 379 -3.66 -15.63 -1.85
C VAL A 379 -3.93 -14.16 -2.08
N LEU A 380 -4.42 -13.80 -3.25
CA LEU A 380 -4.86 -12.46 -3.61
C LEU A 380 -6.38 -12.44 -3.73
N GLY A 381 -7.01 -11.50 -3.00
CA GLY A 381 -8.47 -11.38 -2.95
C GLY A 381 -9.03 -11.70 -1.57
N GLU A 382 -9.40 -10.70 -0.81
CA GLU A 382 -9.76 -10.83 0.62
C GLU A 382 -11.20 -11.27 0.87
N ARG A 383 -12.07 -11.17 -0.14
CA ARG A 383 -13.48 -11.55 0.05
C ARG A 383 -13.66 -13.05 -0.19
N SER A 384 -13.90 -13.79 0.87
CA SER A 384 -14.12 -15.23 0.86
C SER A 384 -15.14 -15.71 -0.19
N ARG A 385 -16.17 -14.91 -0.49
CA ARG A 385 -17.15 -15.25 -1.51
C ARG A 385 -16.57 -15.35 -2.92
N TYR A 386 -15.53 -14.58 -3.24
CA TYR A 386 -14.86 -14.60 -4.54
C TYR A 386 -13.72 -15.60 -4.60
N LEU A 387 -13.13 -15.96 -3.46
CA LEU A 387 -12.14 -17.02 -3.40
C LEU A 387 -12.74 -18.41 -3.70
N GLN A 388 -14.08 -18.54 -3.67
CA GLN A 388 -14.79 -19.72 -4.15
C GLN A 388 -14.68 -19.90 -5.68
N ASP A 389 -14.36 -18.83 -6.40
CA ASP A 389 -14.09 -18.87 -7.85
C ASP A 389 -12.73 -19.49 -8.19
N LEU A 390 -11.92 -19.83 -7.16
CA LEU A 390 -10.68 -20.62 -7.25
C LEU A 390 -10.94 -22.07 -6.77
N PRO A 391 -11.63 -22.93 -7.55
CA PRO A 391 -12.15 -24.20 -7.04
C PRO A 391 -11.07 -25.22 -6.66
N GLN A 392 -9.87 -25.18 -7.26
CA GLN A 392 -8.78 -26.08 -6.90
C GLN A 392 -8.18 -25.71 -5.55
N TRP A 393 -7.92 -24.43 -5.35
CA TRP A 393 -7.43 -23.89 -4.09
C TRP A 393 -8.49 -23.96 -2.99
N TRP A 394 -9.75 -23.59 -3.31
CA TRP A 394 -10.87 -23.59 -2.35
C TRP A 394 -11.13 -24.96 -1.74
N ARG A 395 -11.05 -26.01 -2.53
CA ARG A 395 -11.23 -27.40 -2.02
C ARG A 395 -10.13 -27.84 -1.06
N ARG A 396 -8.94 -27.25 -1.15
CA ARG A 396 -7.76 -27.66 -0.39
C ARG A 396 -7.53 -26.83 0.86
N TYR A 397 -7.84 -25.56 0.79
CA TYR A 397 -7.57 -24.60 1.83
C TYR A 397 -8.82 -23.85 2.29
N GLY A 398 -9.72 -23.48 1.38
CA GLY A 398 -10.80 -22.52 1.62
C GLY A 398 -11.96 -23.03 2.47
N ARG A 399 -12.15 -24.36 2.56
CA ARG A 399 -13.30 -24.96 3.25
C ARG A 399 -13.18 -24.97 4.76
N ASP A 400 -11.96 -25.14 5.27
CA ASP A 400 -11.77 -25.59 6.64
C ASP A 400 -11.34 -24.48 7.61
N ASP A 401 -10.82 -23.34 7.12
CA ASP A 401 -10.33 -22.26 7.99
C ASP A 401 -10.46 -20.84 7.36
N LEU A 402 -11.68 -20.37 7.21
CA LEU A 402 -11.96 -19.01 6.72
C LEU A 402 -11.27 -17.89 7.55
N PRO A 403 -11.20 -17.96 8.90
CA PRO A 403 -10.50 -16.96 9.67
C PRO A 403 -8.99 -16.91 9.41
N ALA A 404 -8.34 -18.07 9.23
CA ALA A 404 -6.92 -18.12 8.89
C ALA A 404 -6.66 -17.58 7.48
N ILE A 405 -7.57 -17.81 6.54
CA ILE A 405 -7.48 -17.28 5.17
C ILE A 405 -7.60 -15.77 5.16
N GLN A 406 -8.51 -15.19 5.93
CA GLN A 406 -8.64 -13.73 6.07
C GLN A 406 -7.39 -13.07 6.65
N GLY A 407 -6.62 -13.80 7.46
CA GLY A 407 -5.33 -13.34 7.99
C GLY A 407 -4.16 -13.41 7.00
N ILE A 408 -4.28 -14.16 5.89
CA ILE A 408 -3.19 -14.39 4.91
C ILE A 408 -3.51 -13.79 3.55
N ALA A 409 -4.80 -13.60 3.22
CA ALA A 409 -5.23 -13.03 1.95
C ALA A 409 -4.76 -11.57 1.83
N ARG A 410 -4.25 -11.23 0.66
CA ARG A 410 -3.74 -9.90 0.34
C ARG A 410 -4.59 -9.26 -0.75
N PRO A 411 -4.52 -7.93 -0.92
CA PRO A 411 -5.15 -7.24 -2.03
C PRO A 411 -4.83 -7.88 -3.38
N THR A 412 -5.79 -7.82 -4.30
CA THR A 412 -5.56 -8.19 -5.69
C THR A 412 -4.46 -7.33 -6.32
N ARG A 413 -3.90 -7.77 -7.44
CA ARG A 413 -2.78 -7.08 -8.11
C ARG A 413 -3.21 -6.55 -9.48
N MET A 414 -2.75 -5.35 -9.79
CA MET A 414 -2.85 -4.78 -11.15
C MET A 414 -1.96 -5.58 -12.13
N PRO A 415 -2.19 -5.46 -13.46
CA PRO A 415 -1.32 -6.09 -14.44
C PRO A 415 0.15 -5.75 -14.22
N GLY A 416 1.00 -6.78 -14.14
CA GLY A 416 2.42 -6.62 -13.83
C GLY A 416 3.11 -7.94 -13.52
N ARG A 417 4.40 -7.86 -13.19
CA ARG A 417 5.21 -8.99 -12.76
C ARG A 417 5.49 -8.89 -11.27
N TYR A 418 5.33 -10.00 -10.58
CA TYR A 418 5.43 -10.13 -9.14
C TYR A 418 6.23 -11.36 -8.78
N SER A 419 6.67 -11.47 -7.54
CA SER A 419 7.54 -12.54 -7.10
C SER A 419 7.09 -13.10 -5.74
N VAL A 420 7.20 -14.42 -5.59
CA VAL A 420 6.91 -15.18 -4.37
C VAL A 420 8.07 -16.13 -4.11
N ALA A 421 8.48 -16.27 -2.86
CA ALA A 421 9.53 -17.22 -2.48
C ALA A 421 8.97 -18.39 -1.67
N TRP A 422 9.64 -19.53 -1.75
CA TRP A 422 9.42 -20.70 -0.90
C TRP A 422 10.70 -21.09 -0.16
N ASP A 423 10.57 -21.29 1.12
CA ASP A 423 11.65 -21.64 2.05
C ASP A 423 11.87 -23.16 2.21
N GLY A 424 11.17 -23.99 1.42
CA GLY A 424 11.27 -25.46 1.51
C GLY A 424 10.54 -26.07 2.71
N ARG A 425 9.62 -25.31 3.35
CA ARG A 425 8.83 -25.79 4.50
C ARG A 425 7.37 -25.95 4.14
N ASP A 426 6.68 -26.78 4.92
CA ASP A 426 5.22 -26.92 4.86
C ASP A 426 4.48 -25.79 5.60
N ASP A 427 3.14 -25.82 5.61
CA ASP A 427 2.30 -24.85 6.33
C ASP A 427 2.48 -24.88 7.86
N ARG A 428 3.08 -25.93 8.40
CA ARG A 428 3.43 -26.07 9.82
C ARG A 428 4.86 -25.62 10.14
N GLY A 429 5.60 -25.13 9.13
CA GLY A 429 6.98 -24.69 9.27
C GLY A 429 8.00 -25.85 9.32
N GLN A 430 7.61 -27.09 9.03
CA GLN A 430 8.51 -28.24 9.01
C GLN A 430 9.26 -28.30 7.68
N ALA A 431 10.58 -28.49 7.75
CA ALA A 431 11.40 -28.64 6.55
C ALA A 431 11.01 -29.90 5.78
N LEU A 432 10.90 -29.76 4.47
CA LEU A 432 10.52 -30.84 3.58
C LEU A 432 11.76 -31.53 2.98
N PRO A 433 11.70 -32.85 2.71
CA PRO A 433 12.78 -33.53 2.04
C PRO A 433 12.95 -32.99 0.61
N PRO A 434 14.20 -32.92 0.10
CA PRO A 434 14.42 -32.68 -1.32
C PRO A 434 13.74 -33.71 -2.18
N GLY A 435 13.10 -33.30 -3.28
CA GLY A 435 12.41 -34.21 -4.16
C GLY A 435 11.42 -33.53 -5.10
N PRO A 436 10.53 -34.30 -5.72
CA PRO A 436 9.57 -33.81 -6.68
C PRO A 436 8.34 -33.21 -6.01
N TYR A 437 8.02 -31.98 -6.39
CA TYR A 437 6.84 -31.20 -5.99
C TYR A 437 6.17 -30.58 -7.20
N ARG A 438 5.13 -29.80 -6.97
CA ARG A 438 4.44 -29.01 -8.00
C ARG A 438 4.21 -27.61 -7.50
N VAL A 439 4.50 -26.62 -8.32
CA VAL A 439 4.02 -25.24 -8.14
C VAL A 439 2.66 -25.14 -8.80
N GLN A 440 1.65 -24.73 -8.06
CA GLN A 440 0.28 -24.58 -8.54
C GLN A 440 -0.14 -23.14 -8.44
N VAL A 441 -0.74 -22.61 -9.51
CA VAL A 441 -1.28 -21.26 -9.60
C VAL A 441 -2.69 -21.34 -10.13
N GLU A 442 -3.63 -20.71 -9.46
CA GLU A 442 -5.01 -20.59 -9.89
C GLU A 442 -5.43 -19.14 -9.88
N ALA A 443 -6.05 -18.67 -10.95
CA ALA A 443 -6.55 -17.32 -11.08
C ALA A 443 -7.97 -17.30 -11.65
N ALA A 444 -8.80 -16.38 -11.14
CA ALA A 444 -10.15 -16.14 -11.63
C ALA A 444 -10.48 -14.65 -11.50
N ARG A 445 -11.40 -14.15 -12.31
CA ARG A 445 -11.79 -12.74 -12.31
C ARG A 445 -13.31 -12.60 -12.35
N GLN A 446 -13.84 -11.60 -11.64
CA GLN A 446 -15.27 -11.29 -11.66
C GLN A 446 -15.74 -10.98 -13.08
N GLY A 447 -16.65 -11.79 -13.62
CA GLY A 447 -17.14 -11.67 -15.00
C GLY A 447 -16.11 -12.01 -16.07
N GLY A 448 -14.94 -12.59 -15.69
CA GLY A 448 -13.84 -13.00 -16.56
C GLY A 448 -13.68 -14.52 -16.65
N GLY A 449 -12.46 -14.95 -16.97
CA GLY A 449 -12.08 -16.34 -17.07
C GLY A 449 -11.65 -16.95 -15.73
N HIS A 450 -11.35 -18.25 -15.81
CA HIS A 450 -10.69 -19.02 -14.76
C HIS A 450 -9.55 -19.81 -15.39
N GLU A 451 -8.40 -19.82 -14.75
CA GLU A 451 -7.23 -20.54 -15.23
C GLU A 451 -6.49 -21.23 -14.09
N PHE A 452 -5.97 -22.41 -14.36
CA PHE A 452 -5.18 -23.21 -13.43
C PHE A 452 -3.93 -23.74 -14.11
N LEU A 453 -2.77 -23.45 -13.54
CA LEU A 453 -1.47 -23.99 -13.94
C LEU A 453 -0.91 -24.92 -12.86
N SER A 454 -0.25 -25.99 -13.28
CA SER A 454 0.43 -26.92 -12.38
C SER A 454 1.77 -27.35 -12.98
N VAL A 455 2.85 -26.79 -12.45
CA VAL A 455 4.21 -26.94 -12.97
C VAL A 455 5.00 -27.89 -12.08
N PRO A 456 5.50 -29.02 -12.60
CA PRO A 456 6.35 -29.93 -11.84
C PRO A 456 7.72 -29.30 -11.59
N ILE A 457 8.23 -29.47 -10.38
CA ILE A 457 9.56 -29.05 -9.94
C ILE A 457 10.27 -30.18 -9.22
N ASP A 458 11.61 -30.15 -9.20
CA ASP A 458 12.42 -31.03 -8.37
C ASP A 458 13.39 -30.20 -7.53
N THR A 459 13.25 -30.26 -6.22
CA THR A 459 14.09 -29.54 -5.26
C THR A 459 15.37 -30.27 -4.91
N GLY A 460 15.53 -31.55 -5.34
CA GLY A 460 16.66 -32.39 -4.95
C GLY A 460 17.97 -32.00 -5.65
N GLN A 461 18.11 -32.35 -6.93
CA GLN A 461 19.39 -32.24 -7.62
C GLN A 461 19.53 -31.08 -8.59
N GLY A 462 18.66 -30.06 -8.52
CA GLY A 462 18.71 -28.90 -9.42
C GLY A 462 18.39 -29.21 -10.89
N ARG A 463 17.92 -30.40 -11.20
CA ARG A 463 17.50 -30.79 -12.55
C ARG A 463 16.16 -30.10 -12.87
N GLY A 464 16.09 -29.40 -14.00
CA GLY A 464 14.85 -28.77 -14.51
C GLY A 464 14.57 -27.36 -13.98
N LEU A 465 15.51 -26.70 -13.29
CA LEU A 465 15.42 -25.29 -12.95
C LEU A 465 16.52 -24.49 -13.66
N PRO A 466 16.25 -23.25 -14.15
CA PRO A 466 14.95 -22.60 -14.14
C PRO A 466 13.94 -23.28 -15.07
N THR A 467 12.67 -23.29 -14.66
CA THR A 467 11.56 -23.77 -15.51
C THR A 467 10.58 -22.63 -15.74
N GLN A 468 9.87 -22.67 -16.87
CA GLN A 468 8.91 -21.64 -17.26
C GLN A 468 7.61 -22.31 -17.68
N ALA A 469 6.51 -21.64 -17.40
CA ALA A 469 5.18 -21.97 -17.90
C ALA A 469 4.49 -20.66 -18.35
N GLN A 470 3.57 -20.79 -19.29
CA GLN A 470 2.80 -19.68 -19.80
C GLN A 470 1.33 -20.01 -19.65
N GLY A 471 0.58 -19.13 -19.00
CA GLY A 471 -0.88 -19.19 -18.99
C GLY A 471 -1.46 -18.69 -20.31
N SER A 472 -2.74 -18.93 -20.48
CA SER A 472 -3.48 -18.62 -21.71
C SER A 472 -4.40 -17.42 -21.58
N SER A 473 -4.77 -17.01 -20.36
CA SER A 473 -5.76 -15.97 -20.13
C SER A 473 -5.53 -15.18 -18.83
N GLU A 474 -5.87 -15.73 -17.68
CA GLU A 474 -5.85 -15.04 -16.38
C GLU A 474 -4.45 -15.07 -15.71
N ILE A 475 -3.58 -15.95 -16.16
CA ILE A 475 -2.20 -16.10 -15.71
C ILE A 475 -1.29 -15.80 -16.89
N GLY A 476 -0.31 -14.93 -16.69
CA GLY A 476 0.73 -14.63 -17.66
C GLY A 476 1.90 -15.62 -17.57
N ALA A 477 3.12 -15.11 -17.69
CA ALA A 477 4.33 -15.92 -17.55
C ALA A 477 4.53 -16.35 -16.08
N LEU A 478 4.95 -17.60 -15.87
CA LEU A 478 5.42 -18.11 -14.59
C LEU A 478 6.84 -18.64 -14.78
N GLN A 479 7.80 -18.07 -14.08
CA GLN A 479 9.18 -18.52 -14.07
C GLN A 479 9.54 -19.00 -12.66
N ILE A 480 10.14 -20.18 -12.55
CA ILE A 480 10.55 -20.79 -11.28
C ILE A 480 12.07 -20.97 -11.34
N SER A 481 12.78 -20.40 -10.38
CA SER A 481 14.24 -20.44 -10.30
C SER A 481 14.72 -20.68 -8.88
N ARG A 482 16.00 -20.96 -8.71
CA ARG A 482 16.70 -20.83 -7.42
C ARG A 482 17.16 -19.39 -7.25
N PRO A 483 17.21 -18.88 -5.99
CA PRO A 483 17.70 -17.51 -5.70
C PRO A 483 19.11 -17.26 -6.24
#